data_e1550dadeea6cbe0f7f1af800aa75e9a
#
_entry.id   e1550dadeea6cbe0f7f1af800aa75e9a
#
_cell.length_a   1.000
_cell.length_b   1.000
_cell.length_c   1.000
_cell.angle_alpha   90.00
_cell.angle_beta   90.00
_cell.angle_gamma   90.00
#
_symmetry.space_group_name_H-M   'P 1'
#
loop_
_entity.id
_entity.type
_entity.pdbx_description
1 polymer ?
#
loop_
_entity_poly.entity_id
_entity_poly.type
_entity_poly.pdbx_seq_one_letter_code
_entity_poly.pdbx_strand_id
1 'polypeptide(L)'
;DYILRENDKDMKAAEENGLPKVLLDRLLLSPDRIDGMAKGVIEVADLPDPVGKTLSDITRPNGLRVKKVSVPLGVIAVIFEARPNVTSDAASLCLKSGNCSVLRGGKEAIHSNTAIFNVMRAALKKSPLPEDCIQFITDISHESANELMTMNKYVDVLIPRGSARLIGTVVKHSTVPVIETG
;
A
#
# COMPACT_ATOMS: atom_id res chain seq x y z
N ASP A 1 5.87 -13.15 -16.32
CA ASP A 1 6.95 -14.12 -16.04
C ASP A 1 7.83 -13.74 -14.85
N TYR A 2 8.30 -12.46 -14.73
CA TYR A 2 9.18 -12.07 -13.61
C TYR A 2 8.48 -12.22 -12.24
N ILE A 3 7.29 -11.68 -12.08
CA ILE A 3 6.54 -11.77 -10.82
C ILE A 3 6.21 -13.23 -10.46
N LEU A 4 5.81 -14.04 -11.43
CA LEU A 4 5.51 -15.47 -11.20
C LEU A 4 6.74 -16.23 -10.71
N ARG A 5 7.90 -16.00 -11.32
CA ARG A 5 9.15 -16.64 -10.90
C ARG A 5 9.55 -16.26 -9.48
N GLU A 6 9.34 -15.00 -9.09
CA GLU A 6 9.63 -14.54 -7.72
C GLU A 6 8.59 -15.09 -6.73
N ASN A 7 7.32 -15.23 -7.14
CA ASN A 7 6.29 -15.84 -6.33
C ASN A 7 6.56 -17.34 -6.07
N ASP A 8 7.11 -18.07 -7.06
CA ASP A 8 7.50 -19.48 -6.87
C ASP A 8 8.51 -19.65 -5.72
N LYS A 9 9.40 -18.67 -5.49
CA LYS A 9 10.34 -18.71 -4.36
C LYS A 9 9.61 -18.58 -3.02
N ASP A 10 8.68 -17.64 -2.93
CA ASP A 10 7.87 -17.46 -1.73
C ASP A 10 7.00 -18.69 -1.45
N MET A 11 6.40 -19.28 -2.50
CA MET A 11 5.57 -20.48 -2.38
C MET A 11 6.36 -21.67 -1.86
N LYS A 12 7.56 -21.93 -2.41
CA LYS A 12 8.43 -23.01 -1.93
C LYS A 12 8.83 -22.84 -0.47
N ALA A 13 9.29 -21.63 -0.12
CA ALA A 13 9.66 -21.32 1.25
C ALA A 13 8.46 -21.45 2.22
N ALA A 14 7.26 -21.05 1.78
CA ALA A 14 6.04 -21.14 2.57
C ALA A 14 5.60 -22.60 2.80
N GLU A 15 5.71 -23.46 1.78
CA GLU A 15 5.43 -24.90 1.89
C GLU A 15 6.43 -25.60 2.81
N GLU A 16 7.73 -25.33 2.65
CA GLU A 16 8.78 -25.87 3.51
C GLU A 16 8.60 -25.46 4.98
N ASN A 17 8.12 -24.25 5.23
CA ASN A 17 7.81 -23.75 6.57
C ASN A 17 6.43 -24.18 7.09
N GLY A 18 5.69 -25.02 6.36
CA GLY A 18 4.41 -25.58 6.78
C GLY A 18 3.30 -24.54 6.91
N LEU A 19 3.26 -23.50 6.07
CA LEU A 19 2.19 -22.52 6.09
C LEU A 19 0.82 -23.21 5.88
N PRO A 20 -0.24 -22.79 6.60
CA PRO A 20 -1.59 -23.29 6.39
C PRO A 20 -2.07 -23.06 4.94
N LYS A 21 -2.82 -24.01 4.39
CA LYS A 21 -3.34 -23.97 3.01
C LYS A 21 -4.04 -22.65 2.65
N VAL A 22 -4.78 -22.08 3.60
CA VAL A 22 -5.47 -20.79 3.42
C VAL A 22 -4.48 -19.64 3.20
N LEU A 23 -3.31 -19.68 3.84
CA LEU A 23 -2.27 -18.66 3.63
C LEU A 23 -1.50 -18.93 2.34
N LEU A 24 -1.26 -20.19 1.98
CA LEU A 24 -0.67 -20.55 0.68
C LEU A 24 -1.55 -20.07 -0.48
N ASP A 25 -2.87 -20.26 -0.42
CA ASP A 25 -3.78 -19.74 -1.45
C ASP A 25 -3.76 -18.20 -1.54
N ARG A 26 -3.63 -17.51 -0.42
CA ARG A 26 -3.50 -16.03 -0.41
C ARG A 26 -2.18 -15.54 -0.99
N LEU A 27 -1.12 -16.32 -0.83
CA LEU A 27 0.23 -16.00 -1.30
C LEU A 27 0.39 -16.30 -2.79
N LEU A 28 -0.27 -17.34 -3.28
CA LEU A 28 -0.14 -17.80 -4.65
C LEU A 28 -0.54 -16.72 -5.65
N LEU A 29 0.32 -16.46 -6.62
CA LEU A 29 0.02 -15.70 -7.82
C LEU A 29 -0.04 -16.65 -9.03
N SER A 30 -1.10 -16.51 -9.82
CA SER A 30 -1.26 -17.13 -11.13
C SER A 30 -1.28 -16.07 -12.22
N PRO A 31 -1.13 -16.42 -13.49
CA PRO A 31 -1.32 -15.47 -14.59
C PRO A 31 -2.66 -14.71 -14.47
N ASP A 32 -3.76 -15.41 -14.20
CA ASP A 32 -5.08 -14.81 -14.04
C ASP A 32 -5.15 -13.82 -12.85
N ARG A 33 -4.47 -14.14 -11.74
CA ARG A 33 -4.40 -13.25 -10.58
C ARG A 33 -3.58 -11.99 -10.89
N ILE A 34 -2.49 -12.11 -11.64
CA ILE A 34 -1.69 -10.96 -12.09
C ILE A 34 -2.50 -10.10 -13.07
N ASP A 35 -3.21 -10.71 -14.00
CA ASP A 35 -4.11 -9.99 -14.92
C ASP A 35 -5.23 -9.27 -14.15
N GLY A 36 -5.77 -9.91 -13.10
CA GLY A 36 -6.72 -9.27 -12.19
C GLY A 36 -6.12 -8.05 -11.48
N MET A 37 -4.88 -8.16 -10.98
CA MET A 37 -4.16 -7.03 -10.39
C MET A 37 -3.96 -5.89 -11.39
N ALA A 38 -3.55 -6.19 -12.62
CA ALA A 38 -3.38 -5.20 -13.67
C ALA A 38 -4.69 -4.48 -14.00
N LYS A 39 -5.81 -5.23 -14.11
CA LYS A 39 -7.15 -4.66 -14.30
C LYS A 39 -7.54 -3.75 -13.13
N GLY A 40 -7.29 -4.17 -11.88
CA GLY A 40 -7.54 -3.35 -10.70
C GLY A 40 -6.78 -2.03 -10.72
N VAL A 41 -5.51 -2.03 -11.16
CA VAL A 41 -4.73 -0.78 -11.34
C VAL A 41 -5.35 0.13 -12.42
N ILE A 42 -5.84 -0.44 -13.53
CA ILE A 42 -6.54 0.31 -14.58
C ILE A 42 -7.85 0.90 -14.04
N GLU A 43 -8.64 0.11 -13.31
CA GLU A 43 -9.88 0.58 -12.68
C GLU A 43 -9.62 1.75 -11.73
N VAL A 44 -8.54 1.68 -10.93
CA VAL A 44 -8.13 2.80 -10.07
C VAL A 44 -7.74 4.02 -10.89
N ALA A 45 -7.04 3.85 -12.02
CA ALA A 45 -6.68 4.95 -12.90
C ALA A 45 -7.91 5.65 -13.48
N ASP A 46 -8.97 4.91 -13.77
CA ASP A 46 -10.24 5.42 -14.33
C ASP A 46 -11.15 6.08 -13.28
N LEU A 47 -10.88 5.91 -11.98
CA LEU A 47 -11.65 6.59 -10.93
C LEU A 47 -11.56 8.13 -11.09
N PRO A 48 -12.63 8.86 -10.72
CA PRO A 48 -12.58 10.31 -10.65
C PRO A 48 -11.44 10.78 -9.73
N ASP A 49 -10.71 11.82 -10.15
CA ASP A 49 -9.66 12.40 -9.31
C ASP A 49 -10.26 12.94 -8.00
N PRO A 50 -9.80 12.47 -6.83
CA PRO A 50 -10.29 12.94 -5.55
C PRO A 50 -9.66 14.27 -5.11
N VAL A 51 -8.54 14.67 -5.70
CA VAL A 51 -7.77 15.86 -5.30
C VAL A 51 -8.42 17.13 -5.86
N GLY A 52 -8.45 18.18 -5.05
CA GLY A 52 -8.96 19.50 -5.47
C GLY A 52 -10.49 19.61 -5.56
N LYS A 53 -11.25 18.57 -5.17
CA LYS A 53 -12.73 18.65 -5.16
C LYS A 53 -13.21 19.66 -4.13
N THR A 54 -14.09 20.61 -4.55
CA THR A 54 -14.77 21.48 -3.62
C THR A 54 -15.89 20.71 -2.91
N LEU A 55 -15.72 20.47 -1.62
CA LEU A 55 -16.67 19.75 -0.76
C LEU A 55 -17.76 20.69 -0.20
N SER A 56 -17.43 21.96 0.03
CA SER A 56 -18.37 23.01 0.36
C SER A 56 -17.83 24.39 -0.07
N ASP A 57 -18.73 25.32 -0.37
CA ASP A 57 -18.42 26.70 -0.74
C ASP A 57 -19.50 27.61 -0.15
N ILE A 58 -19.16 28.36 0.89
CA ILE A 58 -20.10 29.12 1.69
C ILE A 58 -19.63 30.57 1.80
N THR A 59 -20.52 31.54 1.51
CA THR A 59 -20.28 32.94 1.79
C THR A 59 -20.90 33.31 3.14
N ARG A 60 -20.09 33.81 4.05
CA ARG A 60 -20.53 34.27 5.37
C ARG A 60 -21.23 35.64 5.27
N PRO A 61 -22.04 36.03 6.28
CA PRO A 61 -22.74 37.33 6.27
C PRO A 61 -21.82 38.56 6.14
N ASN A 62 -20.56 38.42 6.55
CA ASN A 62 -19.54 39.48 6.41
C ASN A 62 -18.85 39.47 5.02
N GLY A 63 -19.32 38.68 4.04
CA GLY A 63 -18.75 38.57 2.71
C GLY A 63 -17.57 37.60 2.57
N LEU A 64 -17.07 37.00 3.66
CA LEU A 64 -15.98 36.02 3.60
C LEU A 64 -16.45 34.73 2.90
N ARG A 65 -15.77 34.34 1.82
CA ARG A 65 -16.00 33.07 1.11
C ARG A 65 -15.08 31.99 1.67
N VAL A 66 -15.66 30.90 2.20
CA VAL A 66 -14.96 29.76 2.76
C VAL A 66 -15.19 28.54 1.89
N LYS A 67 -14.11 27.98 1.34
CA LYS A 67 -14.13 26.74 0.57
C LYS A 67 -13.47 25.60 1.34
N LYS A 68 -14.14 24.45 1.42
CA LYS A 68 -13.55 23.18 1.85
C LYS A 68 -13.15 22.37 0.62
N VAL A 69 -11.86 22.10 0.46
CA VAL A 69 -11.31 21.40 -0.72
C VAL A 69 -10.60 20.14 -0.23
N SER A 70 -10.73 19.03 -0.97
CA SER A 70 -9.99 17.81 -0.69
C SER A 70 -8.52 17.96 -1.11
N VAL A 71 -7.61 17.46 -0.27
CA VAL A 71 -6.16 17.47 -0.50
C VAL A 71 -5.57 16.09 -0.20
N PRO A 72 -4.40 15.73 -0.75
CA PRO A 72 -3.69 14.51 -0.35
C PRO A 72 -3.40 14.50 1.15
N LEU A 73 -3.27 13.30 1.71
CA LEU A 73 -2.85 13.12 3.10
C LEU A 73 -1.33 13.34 3.26
N GLY A 74 -0.55 13.00 2.24
CA GLY A 74 0.90 13.08 2.23
C GLY A 74 1.57 11.73 1.98
N VAL A 75 2.37 11.25 2.93
CA VAL A 75 3.04 9.95 2.88
C VAL A 75 2.24 8.93 3.69
N ILE A 76 1.75 7.90 3.01
CA ILE A 76 0.95 6.82 3.61
C ILE A 76 1.83 5.58 3.77
N ALA A 77 2.02 5.11 5.00
CA ALA A 77 2.62 3.81 5.26
C ALA A 77 1.52 2.73 5.27
N VAL A 78 1.77 1.61 4.60
CA VAL A 78 0.87 0.45 4.63
C VAL A 78 1.63 -0.77 5.11
N ILE A 79 1.22 -1.33 6.26
CA ILE A 79 1.76 -2.59 6.79
C ILE A 79 0.75 -3.70 6.51
N PHE A 80 1.16 -4.74 5.80
CA PHE A 80 0.26 -5.81 5.39
C PHE A 80 0.89 -7.21 5.48
N GLU A 81 0.05 -8.23 5.55
CA GLU A 81 0.41 -9.64 5.63
C GLU A 81 0.42 -10.31 4.24
N ALA A 82 0.42 -11.63 4.20
CA ALA A 82 0.56 -12.56 3.09
C ALA A 82 -0.40 -12.39 1.88
N ARG A 83 -0.46 -11.20 1.31
CA ARG A 83 -1.23 -10.93 0.08
C ARG A 83 -0.45 -10.03 -0.86
N PRO A 84 0.28 -10.60 -1.84
CA PRO A 84 1.13 -9.80 -2.74
C PRO A 84 0.39 -8.72 -3.53
N ASN A 85 -0.89 -8.95 -3.89
CA ASN A 85 -1.71 -7.96 -4.60
C ASN A 85 -1.89 -6.64 -3.84
N VAL A 86 -1.80 -6.65 -2.50
CA VAL A 86 -1.89 -5.41 -1.71
C VAL A 86 -0.81 -4.40 -2.10
N THR A 87 0.34 -4.88 -2.56
CA THR A 87 1.43 -4.00 -3.05
C THR A 87 0.95 -3.12 -4.20
N SER A 88 0.31 -3.70 -5.23
CA SER A 88 -0.23 -2.92 -6.37
C SER A 88 -1.45 -2.10 -5.99
N ASP A 89 -2.37 -2.69 -5.21
CA ASP A 89 -3.62 -2.04 -4.83
C ASP A 89 -3.35 -0.77 -3.99
N ALA A 90 -2.53 -0.90 -2.94
CA ALA A 90 -2.20 0.23 -2.07
C ALA A 90 -1.43 1.32 -2.82
N ALA A 91 -0.42 0.94 -3.62
CA ALA A 91 0.38 1.89 -4.37
C ALA A 91 -0.47 2.68 -5.38
N SER A 92 -1.33 2.00 -6.16
CA SER A 92 -2.18 2.66 -7.16
C SER A 92 -3.20 3.62 -6.52
N LEU A 93 -3.83 3.22 -5.41
CA LEU A 93 -4.76 4.07 -4.67
C LEU A 93 -4.06 5.30 -4.07
N CYS A 94 -2.86 5.13 -3.51
CA CYS A 94 -2.07 6.25 -3.01
C CYS A 94 -1.71 7.22 -4.13
N LEU A 95 -1.19 6.73 -5.25
CA LEU A 95 -0.86 7.58 -6.41
C LEU A 95 -2.10 8.31 -6.94
N LYS A 96 -3.22 7.61 -7.13
CA LYS A 96 -4.48 8.20 -7.62
C LYS A 96 -4.99 9.32 -6.73
N SER A 97 -4.76 9.21 -5.44
CA SER A 97 -5.17 10.22 -4.45
C SER A 97 -4.07 11.26 -4.15
N GLY A 98 -3.01 11.31 -4.96
CA GLY A 98 -1.93 12.30 -4.84
C GLY A 98 -0.99 12.07 -3.66
N ASN A 99 -0.97 10.86 -3.10
CA ASN A 99 -0.12 10.50 -1.97
C ASN A 99 1.10 9.69 -2.41
N CYS A 100 2.18 9.77 -1.63
CA CYS A 100 3.26 8.80 -1.69
C CYS A 100 2.94 7.60 -0.81
N SER A 101 3.51 6.43 -1.13
CA SER A 101 3.32 5.22 -0.34
C SER A 101 4.64 4.62 0.13
N VAL A 102 4.67 4.17 1.38
CA VAL A 102 5.73 3.34 1.96
C VAL A 102 5.11 2.00 2.34
N LEU A 103 5.47 0.96 1.63
CA LEU A 103 4.86 -0.36 1.73
C LEU A 103 5.75 -1.30 2.52
N ARG A 104 5.17 -2.06 3.46
CA ARG A 104 5.83 -3.13 4.20
C ARG A 104 4.96 -4.36 4.23
N GLY A 105 5.33 -5.37 3.45
CA GLY A 105 4.64 -6.65 3.40
C GLY A 105 5.13 -7.66 4.45
N GLY A 106 4.41 -8.76 4.60
CA GLY A 106 4.82 -9.90 5.40
C GLY A 106 6.06 -10.60 4.80
N LYS A 107 6.84 -11.23 5.68
CA LYS A 107 8.08 -11.93 5.29
C LYS A 107 7.85 -13.07 4.30
N GLU A 108 6.68 -13.70 4.37
CA GLU A 108 6.28 -14.82 3.53
C GLU A 108 6.05 -14.45 2.06
N ALA A 109 5.91 -13.17 1.74
CA ALA A 109 5.66 -12.65 0.39
C ALA A 109 6.77 -11.68 -0.08
N ILE A 110 7.95 -11.74 0.50
CA ILE A 110 8.99 -10.73 0.29
C ILE A 110 9.45 -10.67 -1.18
N HIS A 111 9.63 -11.80 -1.84
CA HIS A 111 10.07 -11.86 -3.23
C HIS A 111 8.96 -11.36 -4.17
N SER A 112 7.73 -11.80 -3.98
CA SER A 112 6.56 -11.37 -4.74
C SER A 112 6.33 -9.86 -4.62
N ASN A 113 6.32 -9.34 -3.40
CA ASN A 113 6.11 -7.92 -3.14
C ASN A 113 7.22 -7.07 -3.75
N THR A 114 8.48 -7.50 -3.62
CA THR A 114 9.63 -6.82 -4.24
C THR A 114 9.52 -6.81 -5.76
N ALA A 115 9.09 -7.93 -6.36
CA ALA A 115 8.91 -8.01 -7.81
C ALA A 115 7.81 -7.07 -8.32
N ILE A 116 6.66 -7.02 -7.64
CA ILE A 116 5.55 -6.11 -7.97
C ILE A 116 6.02 -4.65 -7.81
N PHE A 117 6.65 -4.31 -6.69
CA PHE A 117 7.22 -3.00 -6.45
C PHE A 117 8.18 -2.56 -7.56
N ASN A 118 9.11 -3.44 -7.96
CA ASN A 118 10.07 -3.15 -9.01
C ASN A 118 9.39 -2.88 -10.36
N VAL A 119 8.34 -3.63 -10.71
CA VAL A 119 7.55 -3.42 -11.93
C VAL A 119 6.85 -2.06 -11.89
N MET A 120 6.21 -1.71 -10.79
CA MET A 120 5.53 -0.42 -10.63
C MET A 120 6.52 0.75 -10.67
N ARG A 121 7.66 0.62 -9.99
CA ARG A 121 8.71 1.63 -10.00
C ARG A 121 9.32 1.82 -11.40
N ALA A 122 9.51 0.74 -12.15
CA ALA A 122 9.95 0.81 -13.54
C ALA A 122 8.93 1.50 -14.47
N ALA A 123 7.64 1.38 -14.17
CA ALA A 123 6.59 2.12 -14.88
C ALA A 123 6.63 3.62 -14.54
N LEU A 124 6.84 3.98 -13.26
CA LEU A 124 6.98 5.38 -12.84
C LEU A 124 8.14 6.09 -13.55
N LYS A 125 9.27 5.42 -13.79
CA LYS A 125 10.40 5.97 -14.55
C LYS A 125 10.03 6.43 -15.97
N LYS A 126 8.94 5.90 -16.52
CA LYS A 126 8.42 6.25 -17.86
C LYS A 126 7.27 7.27 -17.79
N SER A 127 6.97 7.78 -16.62
CA SER A 127 5.90 8.74 -16.34
C SER A 127 6.48 10.08 -15.87
N PRO A 128 5.69 11.15 -15.80
CA PRO A 128 6.12 12.40 -15.20
C PRO A 128 6.21 12.38 -13.67
N LEU A 129 5.77 11.29 -13.02
CA LEU A 129 5.82 11.16 -11.56
C LEU A 129 7.21 10.73 -11.11
N PRO A 130 7.69 11.23 -9.95
CA PRO A 130 8.92 10.74 -9.36
C PRO A 130 8.83 9.24 -9.01
N GLU A 131 9.87 8.47 -9.30
CA GLU A 131 9.90 7.05 -8.97
C GLU A 131 9.79 6.79 -7.45
N ASP A 132 10.17 7.78 -6.64
CA ASP A 132 10.15 7.71 -5.17
C ASP A 132 8.74 7.89 -4.56
N CYS A 133 7.71 8.12 -5.38
CA CYS A 133 6.31 8.12 -4.91
C CYS A 133 5.87 6.77 -4.35
N ILE A 134 6.54 5.67 -4.73
CA ILE A 134 6.33 4.34 -4.17
C ILE A 134 7.64 3.88 -3.56
N GLN A 135 7.62 3.50 -2.29
CA GLN A 135 8.73 2.91 -1.56
C GLN A 135 8.32 1.56 -0.97
N PHE A 136 9.26 0.64 -0.88
CA PHE A 136 9.04 -0.68 -0.30
C PHE A 136 10.16 -1.02 0.68
N ILE A 137 9.79 -1.38 1.91
CA ILE A 137 10.73 -1.80 2.96
C ILE A 137 11.00 -3.29 2.79
N THR A 138 12.24 -3.63 2.43
CA THR A 138 12.70 -5.01 2.25
C THR A 138 13.15 -5.67 3.54
N ASP A 139 13.40 -4.89 4.59
CA ASP A 139 13.69 -5.42 5.92
C ASP A 139 12.43 -6.00 6.54
N ILE A 140 12.46 -7.33 6.73
CA ILE A 140 11.35 -8.13 7.27
C ILE A 140 11.36 -8.23 8.81
N SER A 141 12.32 -7.59 9.49
CA SER A 141 12.43 -7.62 10.95
C SER A 141 11.22 -6.94 11.63
N HIS A 142 10.94 -7.35 12.86
CA HIS A 142 9.95 -6.65 13.68
C HIS A 142 10.42 -5.23 14.06
N GLU A 143 11.71 -5.02 14.11
CA GLU A 143 12.32 -3.73 14.42
C GLU A 143 11.99 -2.69 13.34
N SER A 144 12.16 -3.04 12.05
CA SER A 144 11.79 -2.15 10.94
C SER A 144 10.29 -1.78 10.95
N ALA A 145 9.42 -2.71 11.38
CA ALA A 145 8.00 -2.41 11.53
C ALA A 145 7.73 -1.42 12.68
N ASN A 146 8.44 -1.60 13.82
CA ASN A 146 8.32 -0.70 14.96
C ASN A 146 8.84 0.70 14.63
N GLU A 147 9.95 0.79 13.90
CA GLU A 147 10.47 2.07 13.43
C GLU A 147 9.45 2.77 12.53
N LEU A 148 8.88 2.06 11.55
CA LEU A 148 7.87 2.63 10.65
C LEU A 148 6.66 3.18 11.41
N MET A 149 6.20 2.49 12.47
CA MET A 149 5.08 2.92 13.31
C MET A 149 5.35 4.21 14.10
N THR A 150 6.61 4.61 14.22
CA THR A 150 7.03 5.80 15.01
C THR A 150 7.63 6.92 14.15
N MET A 151 7.62 6.77 12.83
CA MET A 151 8.22 7.73 11.88
C MET A 151 7.36 8.98 11.62
N ASN A 152 6.81 9.61 12.65
CA ASN A 152 5.93 10.79 12.56
C ASN A 152 6.51 11.97 11.76
N LYS A 153 7.84 12.04 11.63
CA LYS A 153 8.49 13.10 10.84
C LYS A 153 8.36 12.88 9.33
N TYR A 154 8.14 11.62 8.90
CA TYR A 154 8.19 11.22 7.50
C TYR A 154 6.90 10.58 7.00
N VAL A 155 6.05 10.10 7.90
CA VAL A 155 4.81 9.38 7.60
C VAL A 155 3.64 10.13 8.23
N ASP A 156 2.65 10.48 7.42
CA ASP A 156 1.47 11.22 7.84
C ASP A 156 0.36 10.30 8.35
N VAL A 157 0.22 9.11 7.74
CA VAL A 157 -0.82 8.13 8.07
C VAL A 157 -0.29 6.72 7.91
N LEU A 158 -0.67 5.83 8.81
CA LEU A 158 -0.39 4.40 8.74
C LEU A 158 -1.68 3.60 8.59
N ILE A 159 -1.70 2.67 7.64
CA ILE A 159 -2.85 1.79 7.36
C ILE A 159 -2.41 0.33 7.55
N PRO A 160 -2.81 -0.33 8.64
CA PRO A 160 -2.59 -1.77 8.81
C PRO A 160 -3.62 -2.57 8.01
N ARG A 161 -3.16 -3.64 7.33
CA ARG A 161 -4.02 -4.54 6.57
C ARG A 161 -3.66 -6.00 6.80
N GLY A 162 -4.49 -6.71 7.53
CA GLY A 162 -4.22 -8.11 7.85
C GLY A 162 -5.09 -8.66 8.95
N SER A 163 -4.50 -9.50 9.80
CA SER A 163 -5.20 -10.09 10.94
C SER A 163 -5.53 -9.05 12.02
N ALA A 164 -6.55 -9.34 12.83
CA ALA A 164 -6.89 -8.51 13.99
C ALA A 164 -5.67 -8.32 14.93
N ARG A 165 -4.79 -9.32 15.00
CA ARG A 165 -3.54 -9.25 15.77
C ARG A 165 -2.61 -8.17 15.23
N LEU A 166 -2.39 -8.10 13.90
CA LEU A 166 -1.57 -7.08 13.28
C LEU A 166 -2.18 -5.69 13.52
N ILE A 167 -3.48 -5.54 13.25
CA ILE A 167 -4.19 -4.26 13.42
C ILE A 167 -4.08 -3.81 14.87
N GLY A 168 -4.41 -4.66 15.84
CA GLY A 168 -4.30 -4.32 17.26
C GLY A 168 -2.88 -3.97 17.70
N THR A 169 -1.85 -4.63 17.14
CA THR A 169 -0.45 -4.29 17.42
C THR A 169 -0.10 -2.91 16.90
N VAL A 170 -0.49 -2.59 15.67
CA VAL A 170 -0.23 -1.29 15.05
C VAL A 170 -0.93 -0.18 15.83
N VAL A 171 -2.22 -0.34 16.11
CA VAL A 171 -3.03 0.64 16.87
C VAL A 171 -2.44 0.91 18.24
N LYS A 172 -1.93 -0.14 18.91
CA LYS A 172 -1.36 -0.02 20.26
C LYS A 172 0.01 0.68 20.29
N HIS A 173 0.84 0.48 19.27
CA HIS A 173 2.25 0.89 19.31
C HIS A 173 2.58 2.07 18.37
N SER A 174 1.69 2.38 17.41
CA SER A 174 1.94 3.48 16.49
C SER A 174 1.79 4.83 17.18
N THR A 175 2.75 5.72 16.93
CA THR A 175 2.61 7.14 17.22
C THR A 175 2.22 7.93 15.97
N VAL A 176 2.40 7.33 14.77
CA VAL A 176 1.81 7.84 13.52
C VAL A 176 0.30 7.62 13.56
N PRO A 177 -0.52 8.60 13.12
CA PRO A 177 -1.98 8.42 13.01
C PRO A 177 -2.35 7.15 12.22
N VAL A 178 -3.28 6.34 12.76
CA VAL A 178 -3.69 5.06 12.15
C VAL A 178 -5.10 5.17 11.61
N ILE A 179 -5.30 4.68 10.37
CA ILE A 179 -6.63 4.42 9.81
C ILE A 179 -6.83 2.91 9.80
N GLU A 180 -7.74 2.44 10.64
CA GLU A 180 -8.11 1.02 10.69
C GLU A 180 -9.00 0.68 9.49
N THR A 181 -8.63 -0.40 8.80
CA THR A 181 -9.49 -0.99 7.77
C THR A 181 -10.12 -2.22 8.35
N GLY A 182 -11.30 -2.09 8.91
CA GLY A 182 -12.12 -3.02 9.66
C GLY A 182 -12.02 -4.49 9.42
#